data_2dd80cc653c78baee18785e81cca6954
#
_entry.id   2dd80cc653c78baee18785e81cca6954
#
_cell.length_a   1.000
_cell.length_b   1.000
_cell.length_c   1.000
_cell.angle_alpha   90.00
_cell.angle_beta   90.00
_cell.angle_gamma   90.00
#
_symmetry.space_group_name_H-M   'P 1'
#
loop_
_entity.id
_entity.type
_entity.pdbx_description
1 polymer ?
#
loop_
_entity_poly.entity_id
_entity_poly.type
_entity_poly.pdbx_seq_one_letter_code
_entity_poly.pdbx_strand_id
1 'polypeptide(L)'
;MFHQAVLDGLRPTEENPFKLLRVKPRETVKRAIDRNTIRRMAELELSHKPHLELARDLYLFSFFSRGMSFVDIVFLKRSRQEIDYYRKKTKQRLRIGLTPQLSALINKYDNNTEYVFPILNPNSPKPLYKQYRLALERVNRNLKQVGRMLGIETKLTTYVARHSWATQARRSGAPMAVISEGLGHTSEETTRIYLQKFDQSILDKVNEQLSEL
;
A
#
# COMPACT_ATOMS: atom_id res chain seq x y z
N MET A 1 -18.40 -2.57 17.31
CA MET A 1 -19.44 -2.17 18.27
C MET A 1 -20.11 -3.37 18.95
N PHE A 2 -20.79 -4.31 18.28
CA PHE A 2 -21.48 -5.42 18.93
C PHE A 2 -20.54 -6.30 19.78
N HIS A 3 -19.38 -6.70 19.24
CA HIS A 3 -18.39 -7.51 19.95
C HIS A 3 -17.89 -6.82 21.23
N GLN A 4 -17.73 -5.50 21.22
CA GLN A 4 -17.36 -4.75 22.41
C GLN A 4 -18.50 -4.75 23.45
N ALA A 5 -19.73 -4.60 23.02
CA ALA A 5 -20.90 -4.66 23.92
C ALA A 5 -21.06 -6.04 24.58
N VAL A 6 -20.64 -7.12 23.89
CA VAL A 6 -20.61 -8.47 24.47
C VAL A 6 -19.50 -8.57 25.53
N LEU A 7 -18.30 -8.07 25.25
CA LEU A 7 -17.18 -8.05 26.19
C LEU A 7 -17.49 -7.20 27.43
N ASP A 8 -18.24 -6.12 27.25
CA ASP A 8 -18.65 -5.22 28.32
C ASP A 8 -19.89 -5.75 29.10
N GLY A 9 -20.38 -6.96 28.76
CA GLY A 9 -21.53 -7.59 29.43
C GLY A 9 -22.89 -6.91 29.15
N LEU A 10 -22.93 -5.99 28.17
CA LEU A 10 -24.13 -5.22 27.82
C LEU A 10 -25.09 -5.97 26.88
N ARG A 11 -24.60 -7.03 26.21
CA ARG A 11 -25.39 -7.86 25.30
C ARG A 11 -24.92 -9.32 25.34
N PRO A 12 -25.84 -10.29 25.31
CA PRO A 12 -25.47 -11.69 25.19
C PRO A 12 -24.97 -12.03 23.78
N THR A 13 -24.08 -13.01 23.70
CA THR A 13 -23.46 -13.45 22.41
C THR A 13 -24.50 -13.96 21.42
N GLU A 14 -25.60 -14.51 21.91
CA GLU A 14 -26.70 -15.10 21.12
C GLU A 14 -27.46 -14.04 20.33
N GLU A 15 -27.52 -12.82 20.79
CA GLU A 15 -28.18 -11.68 20.14
C GLU A 15 -27.36 -11.09 18.97
N ASN A 16 -26.28 -11.75 18.56
CA ASN A 16 -25.48 -11.23 17.46
C ASN A 16 -26.28 -11.19 16.14
N PRO A 17 -26.68 -10.02 15.63
CA PRO A 17 -27.49 -9.90 14.43
C PRO A 17 -26.75 -10.34 13.17
N PHE A 18 -25.42 -10.51 13.25
CA PHE A 18 -24.56 -10.91 12.15
C PHE A 18 -24.21 -12.43 12.18
N LYS A 19 -24.70 -13.18 13.16
CA LYS A 19 -24.39 -14.61 13.33
C LYS A 19 -24.76 -15.46 12.10
N LEU A 20 -25.83 -15.07 11.39
CA LEU A 20 -26.31 -15.72 10.18
C LEU A 20 -25.83 -15.09 8.88
N LEU A 21 -25.13 -13.96 8.95
CA LEU A 21 -24.62 -13.25 7.78
C LEU A 21 -23.33 -13.89 7.27
N ARG A 22 -23.45 -14.82 6.33
CA ARG A 22 -22.31 -15.32 5.54
C ARG A 22 -22.04 -14.35 4.40
N VAL A 23 -21.21 -13.32 4.63
CA VAL A 23 -20.73 -12.45 3.56
C VAL A 23 -19.73 -13.24 2.73
N LYS A 24 -20.13 -13.70 1.53
CA LYS A 24 -19.18 -14.26 0.57
C LYS A 24 -18.21 -13.16 0.12
N PRO A 25 -16.89 -13.42 0.17
CA PRO A 25 -15.92 -12.48 -0.39
C PRO A 25 -16.25 -12.23 -1.87
N ARG A 26 -16.51 -10.98 -2.25
CA ARG A 26 -16.62 -10.63 -3.67
C ARG A 26 -15.23 -10.63 -4.29
N GLU A 27 -15.09 -11.22 -5.47
CA GLU A 27 -13.87 -11.07 -6.25
C GLU A 27 -13.58 -9.58 -6.45
N THR A 28 -12.42 -9.13 -5.99
CA THR A 28 -12.02 -7.74 -6.15
C THR A 28 -11.44 -7.54 -7.53
N VAL A 29 -11.94 -6.51 -8.24
CA VAL A 29 -11.43 -6.12 -9.55
C VAL A 29 -9.92 -5.90 -9.52
N LYS A 30 -9.21 -6.36 -10.56
CA LYS A 30 -7.75 -6.16 -10.75
C LYS A 30 -7.41 -4.67 -10.64
N ARG A 31 -6.66 -4.29 -9.61
CA ARG A 31 -6.28 -2.89 -9.35
C ARG A 31 -4.78 -2.66 -9.49
N ALA A 32 -3.99 -3.72 -9.59
CA ALA A 32 -2.55 -3.60 -9.75
C ALA A 32 -2.20 -3.01 -11.12
N ILE A 33 -1.24 -2.10 -11.17
CA ILE A 33 -0.62 -1.66 -12.41
C ILE A 33 0.68 -2.42 -12.64
N ASP A 34 1.06 -2.58 -13.92
CA ASP A 34 2.23 -3.32 -14.33
C ASP A 34 3.53 -2.53 -14.13
N ARG A 35 4.67 -3.24 -14.26
CA ARG A 35 6.01 -2.68 -14.03
C ARG A 35 6.35 -1.55 -15.02
N ASN A 36 5.91 -1.66 -16.27
CA ASN A 36 6.19 -0.64 -17.28
C ASN A 36 5.42 0.66 -16.97
N THR A 37 4.17 0.54 -16.55
CA THR A 37 3.36 1.67 -16.12
C THR A 37 3.98 2.35 -14.88
N ILE A 38 4.53 1.59 -13.93
CA ILE A 38 5.26 2.15 -12.77
C ILE A 38 6.50 2.92 -13.24
N ARG A 39 7.25 2.40 -14.22
CA ARG A 39 8.41 3.09 -14.81
C ARG A 39 7.99 4.41 -15.45
N ARG A 40 6.98 4.40 -16.32
CA ARG A 40 6.43 5.60 -16.96
C ARG A 40 5.94 6.63 -15.92
N MET A 41 5.38 6.15 -14.81
CA MET A 41 4.98 7.01 -13.70
C MET A 41 6.18 7.68 -13.04
N ALA A 42 7.28 6.96 -12.84
CA ALA A 42 8.50 7.52 -12.26
C ALA A 42 9.17 8.57 -13.17
N GLU A 43 9.08 8.37 -14.47
CA GLU A 43 9.64 9.26 -15.51
C GLU A 43 8.74 10.48 -15.83
N LEU A 44 7.51 10.50 -15.32
CA LEU A 44 6.56 11.57 -15.61
C LEU A 44 7.05 12.90 -15.02
N GLU A 45 7.29 13.90 -15.89
CA GLU A 45 7.71 15.22 -15.45
C GLU A 45 6.55 16.02 -14.83
N LEU A 46 6.69 16.38 -13.56
CA LEU A 46 5.67 17.07 -12.76
C LEU A 46 6.21 18.22 -11.92
N SER A 47 7.44 18.68 -12.15
CA SER A 47 8.08 19.78 -11.39
C SER A 47 7.22 21.04 -11.34
N HIS A 48 6.49 21.32 -12.43
CA HIS A 48 5.56 22.44 -12.53
C HIS A 48 4.20 22.22 -11.83
N LYS A 49 3.97 21.02 -11.26
CA LYS A 49 2.74 20.63 -10.52
C LYS A 49 3.08 19.94 -9.20
N PRO A 50 3.61 20.65 -8.19
CA PRO A 50 4.15 20.05 -6.97
C PRO A 50 3.17 19.14 -6.22
N HIS A 51 1.86 19.44 -6.30
CA HIS A 51 0.83 18.61 -5.65
C HIS A 51 0.60 17.26 -6.34
N LEU A 52 0.76 17.18 -7.67
CA LEU A 52 0.73 15.93 -8.43
C LEU A 52 2.04 15.15 -8.25
N GLU A 53 3.16 15.86 -8.25
CA GLU A 53 4.48 15.31 -8.00
C GLU A 53 4.54 14.62 -6.64
N LEU A 54 4.12 15.28 -5.58
CA LEU A 54 4.05 14.67 -4.24
C LEU A 54 3.15 13.42 -4.23
N ALA A 55 2.01 13.45 -4.91
CA ALA A 55 1.10 12.30 -4.96
C ALA A 55 1.73 11.11 -5.70
N ARG A 56 2.40 11.36 -6.85
CA ARG A 56 3.18 10.37 -7.60
C ARG A 56 4.28 9.76 -6.72
N ASP A 57 5.05 10.61 -6.06
CA ASP A 57 6.20 10.20 -5.25
C ASP A 57 5.78 9.39 -4.03
N LEU A 58 4.67 9.73 -3.40
CA LEU A 58 4.06 8.93 -2.31
C LEU A 58 3.59 7.56 -2.79
N TYR A 59 3.06 7.47 -4.02
CA TYR A 59 2.71 6.19 -4.63
C TYR A 59 3.96 5.35 -4.90
N LEU A 60 5.00 5.93 -5.50
CA LEU A 60 6.27 5.26 -5.78
C LEU A 60 6.97 4.84 -4.48
N PHE A 61 6.97 5.70 -3.47
CA PHE A 61 7.50 5.35 -2.15
C PHE A 61 6.78 4.14 -1.54
N SER A 62 5.44 4.13 -1.59
CA SER A 62 4.66 2.97 -1.16
C SER A 62 5.06 1.71 -1.91
N PHE A 63 5.19 1.79 -3.23
CA PHE A 63 5.58 0.66 -4.06
C PHE A 63 6.99 0.15 -3.70
N PHE A 64 7.98 1.03 -3.65
CA PHE A 64 9.37 0.65 -3.35
C PHE A 64 9.58 0.19 -1.90
N SER A 65 8.72 0.63 -0.97
CA SER A 65 8.72 0.19 0.43
C SER A 65 7.79 -0.99 0.70
N ARG A 66 7.75 -1.96 -0.21
CA ARG A 66 6.97 -3.21 -0.09
C ARG A 66 5.46 -2.97 0.10
N GLY A 67 4.93 -1.95 -0.54
CA GLY A 67 3.51 -1.62 -0.42
C GLY A 67 3.13 -1.03 0.94
N MET A 68 4.00 -0.23 1.56
CA MET A 68 3.72 0.46 2.82
C MET A 68 2.40 1.23 2.71
N SER A 69 1.53 1.10 3.72
CA SER A 69 0.23 1.77 3.68
C SER A 69 0.37 3.28 3.85
N PHE A 70 -0.55 4.06 3.28
CA PHE A 70 -0.46 5.51 3.34
C PHE A 70 -0.43 6.06 4.76
N VAL A 71 -1.18 5.44 5.68
CA VAL A 71 -1.12 5.84 7.08
C VAL A 71 0.26 5.62 7.70
N ASP A 72 0.95 4.53 7.33
CA ASP A 72 2.30 4.26 7.84
C ASP A 72 3.31 5.23 7.23
N ILE A 73 3.18 5.58 5.93
CA ILE A 73 4.03 6.59 5.26
C ILE A 73 3.88 7.96 5.91
N VAL A 74 2.65 8.40 6.17
CA VAL A 74 2.38 9.74 6.73
C VAL A 74 2.98 9.92 8.12
N PHE A 75 2.98 8.85 8.93
CA PHE A 75 3.55 8.86 10.28
C PHE A 75 4.97 8.30 10.35
N LEU A 76 5.62 8.05 9.20
CA LEU A 76 6.98 7.54 9.17
C LEU A 76 7.95 8.60 9.64
N LYS A 77 8.72 8.27 10.68
CA LYS A 77 9.80 9.14 11.19
C LYS A 77 11.08 8.89 10.40
N ARG A 78 11.93 9.92 10.33
CA ARG A 78 13.22 9.82 9.65
C ARG A 78 14.15 8.87 10.37
N SER A 79 14.87 8.07 9.58
CA SER A 79 15.98 7.23 10.01
C SER A 79 17.08 7.31 8.96
N ARG A 80 18.35 7.14 9.36
CA ARG A 80 19.50 7.28 8.46
C ARG A 80 19.93 5.98 7.80
N GLN A 81 19.60 4.83 8.37
CA GLN A 81 20.15 3.54 7.93
C GLN A 81 19.10 2.66 7.25
N GLU A 82 17.90 2.61 7.76
CA GLU A 82 16.81 1.78 7.26
C GLU A 82 15.46 2.41 7.60
N ILE A 83 14.42 1.96 6.92
CA ILE A 83 13.05 2.25 7.32
C ILE A 83 12.65 1.22 8.37
N ASP A 84 12.46 1.65 9.61
CA ASP A 84 12.01 0.81 10.73
C ASP A 84 10.73 1.40 11.32
N TYR A 85 9.65 0.63 11.30
CA TYR A 85 8.37 1.10 11.80
C TYR A 85 7.46 -0.02 12.26
N TYR A 86 6.53 0.32 13.14
CA TYR A 86 5.43 -0.56 13.53
C TYR A 86 4.19 -0.26 12.68
N ARG A 87 3.74 -1.23 11.93
CA ARG A 87 2.55 -1.11 11.08
C ARG A 87 1.33 -0.75 11.94
N LYS A 88 0.65 0.36 11.62
CA LYS A 88 -0.46 0.87 12.46
C LYS A 88 -1.62 -0.12 12.59
N LYS A 89 -1.92 -0.88 11.54
CA LYS A 89 -3.03 -1.84 11.49
C LYS A 89 -2.75 -3.13 12.28
N THR A 90 -1.58 -3.73 12.13
CA THR A 90 -1.25 -5.07 12.65
C THR A 90 -0.27 -5.06 13.82
N LYS A 91 0.33 -3.90 14.12
CA LYS A 91 1.37 -3.71 15.14
C LYS A 91 2.65 -4.52 14.89
N GLN A 92 2.79 -5.13 13.73
CA GLN A 92 4.02 -5.81 13.34
C GLN A 92 5.12 -4.79 13.06
N ARG A 93 6.33 -5.09 13.51
CA ARG A 93 7.55 -4.34 13.18
C ARG A 93 8.01 -4.77 11.81
N LEU A 94 8.26 -3.78 10.95
CA LEU A 94 8.80 -3.99 9.60
C LEU A 94 10.06 -3.17 9.43
N ARG A 95 11.11 -3.80 8.89
CA ARG A 95 12.38 -3.17 8.54
C ARG A 95 12.61 -3.28 7.04
N ILE A 96 12.95 -2.19 6.40
CA ILE A 96 13.15 -2.11 4.95
C ILE A 96 14.46 -1.38 4.68
N GLY A 97 15.40 -2.07 4.05
CA GLY A 97 16.66 -1.47 3.61
C GLY A 97 16.44 -0.34 2.61
N LEU A 98 17.24 0.71 2.71
CA LEU A 98 17.17 1.84 1.79
C LEU A 98 17.74 1.46 0.43
N THR A 99 16.89 1.42 -0.59
CA THR A 99 17.34 1.37 -1.99
C THR A 99 17.66 2.78 -2.49
N PRO A 100 18.43 2.94 -3.58
CA PRO A 100 18.68 4.26 -4.17
C PRO A 100 17.40 5.06 -4.45
N GLN A 101 16.34 4.38 -4.90
CA GLN A 101 15.04 5.01 -5.19
C GLN A 101 14.35 5.53 -3.91
N LEU A 102 14.39 4.75 -2.81
CA LEU A 102 13.85 5.18 -1.53
C LEU A 102 14.64 6.35 -0.96
N SER A 103 15.98 6.27 -1.01
CA SER A 103 16.85 7.34 -0.53
C SER A 103 16.62 8.65 -1.30
N ALA A 104 16.50 8.58 -2.62
CA ALA A 104 16.21 9.74 -3.46
C ALA A 104 14.88 10.41 -3.08
N LEU A 105 13.82 9.62 -2.86
CA LEU A 105 12.52 10.13 -2.45
C LEU A 105 12.56 10.74 -1.03
N ILE A 106 13.27 10.13 -0.10
CA ILE A 106 13.41 10.65 1.28
C ILE A 106 14.15 11.99 1.26
N ASN A 107 15.26 12.07 0.52
CA ASN A 107 16.08 13.27 0.44
C ASN A 107 15.36 14.42 -0.28
N LYS A 108 14.57 14.10 -1.31
CA LYS A 108 13.76 15.11 -2.05
C LYS A 108 12.79 15.86 -1.14
N TYR A 109 12.23 15.19 -0.14
CA TYR A 109 11.25 15.78 0.77
C TYR A 109 11.85 16.14 2.13
N ASP A 110 13.13 16.56 2.14
CA ASP A 110 13.71 17.05 3.39
C ASP A 110 12.94 18.27 3.90
N ASN A 111 12.58 18.24 5.18
CA ASN A 111 11.74 19.23 5.82
C ASN A 111 12.07 19.32 7.32
N ASN A 112 11.66 20.41 7.96
CA ASN A 112 11.98 20.70 9.36
C ASN A 112 11.11 19.93 10.38
N THR A 113 10.53 18.78 9.99
CA THR A 113 9.74 17.94 10.91
C THR A 113 10.41 16.58 11.13
N GLU A 114 9.96 15.87 12.16
CA GLU A 114 10.42 14.50 12.41
C GLU A 114 9.93 13.48 11.35
N TYR A 115 8.95 13.85 10.51
CA TYR A 115 8.36 12.99 9.50
C TYR A 115 9.12 13.04 8.17
N VAL A 116 9.14 11.91 7.46
CA VAL A 116 9.80 11.80 6.14
C VAL A 116 9.16 12.74 5.12
N PHE A 117 7.83 12.78 5.07
CA PHE A 117 7.10 13.61 4.10
C PHE A 117 6.45 14.81 4.77
N PRO A 118 6.37 15.98 4.08
CA PRO A 118 5.81 17.22 4.60
C PRO A 118 4.27 17.22 4.61
N ILE A 119 3.68 16.21 5.25
CA ILE A 119 2.22 16.02 5.30
C ILE A 119 1.66 16.45 6.65
N LEU A 120 2.36 16.09 7.72
CA LEU A 120 1.95 16.41 9.08
C LEU A 120 2.70 17.64 9.60
N ASN A 121 1.96 18.55 10.21
CA ASN A 121 2.51 19.67 10.95
C ASN A 121 2.10 19.53 12.43
N PRO A 122 3.04 19.14 13.32
CA PRO A 122 2.77 19.03 14.75
C PRO A 122 2.32 20.34 15.42
N ASN A 123 2.75 21.50 14.86
CA ASN A 123 2.43 22.83 15.37
C ASN A 123 1.07 23.35 14.87
N SER A 124 0.36 22.60 14.07
CA SER A 124 -0.97 22.99 13.60
C SER A 124 -2.01 22.76 14.70
N PRO A 125 -3.01 23.64 14.86
CA PRO A 125 -4.12 23.43 15.77
C PRO A 125 -5.00 22.23 15.37
N LYS A 126 -4.85 21.75 14.12
CA LYS A 126 -5.59 20.61 13.60
C LYS A 126 -4.95 19.29 14.04
N PRO A 127 -5.67 18.37 14.71
CA PRO A 127 -5.13 17.10 15.13
C PRO A 127 -4.48 16.31 13.99
N LEU A 128 -3.37 15.61 14.24
CA LEU A 128 -2.59 14.86 13.23
C LEU A 128 -3.47 13.88 12.44
N TYR A 129 -4.41 13.22 13.11
CA TYR A 129 -5.34 12.30 12.43
C TYR A 129 -6.25 13.02 11.42
N LYS A 130 -6.71 14.23 11.72
CA LYS A 130 -7.49 15.03 10.76
C LYS A 130 -6.63 15.47 9.58
N GLN A 131 -5.36 15.84 9.84
CA GLN A 131 -4.40 16.16 8.78
C GLN A 131 -4.18 14.96 7.85
N TYR A 132 -3.94 13.77 8.41
CA TYR A 132 -3.83 12.52 7.64
C TYR A 132 -5.07 12.26 6.77
N ARG A 133 -6.29 12.39 7.32
CA ARG A 133 -7.53 12.16 6.56
C ARG A 133 -7.65 13.08 5.37
N LEU A 134 -7.41 14.38 5.55
CA LEU A 134 -7.44 15.37 4.48
C LEU A 134 -6.34 15.11 3.43
N ALA A 135 -5.15 14.71 3.87
CA ALA A 135 -4.06 14.35 2.97
C ALA A 135 -4.42 13.12 2.12
N LEU A 136 -5.01 12.07 2.72
CA LEU A 136 -5.45 10.87 2.00
C LEU A 136 -6.43 11.20 0.87
N GLU A 137 -7.42 12.06 1.14
CA GLU A 137 -8.41 12.49 0.15
C GLU A 137 -7.75 13.28 -1.00
N ARG A 138 -6.86 14.22 -0.64
CA ARG A 138 -6.11 15.05 -1.61
C ARG A 138 -5.20 14.20 -2.48
N VAL A 139 -4.40 13.32 -1.88
CA VAL A 139 -3.46 12.44 -2.60
C VAL A 139 -4.22 11.51 -3.52
N ASN A 140 -5.31 10.88 -3.08
CA ASN A 140 -6.11 10.02 -3.93
C ASN A 140 -6.77 10.78 -5.10
N ARG A 141 -7.18 12.04 -4.92
CA ARG A 141 -7.68 12.90 -6.00
C ARG A 141 -6.59 13.20 -7.01
N ASN A 142 -5.39 13.54 -6.54
CA ASN A 142 -4.22 13.84 -7.39
C ASN A 142 -3.74 12.59 -8.14
N LEU A 143 -3.71 11.43 -7.50
CA LEU A 143 -3.37 10.15 -8.15
C LEU A 143 -4.31 9.81 -9.31
N LYS A 144 -5.59 10.14 -9.21
CA LYS A 144 -6.52 9.98 -10.34
C LYS A 144 -6.14 10.87 -11.53
N GLN A 145 -5.60 12.08 -11.28
CA GLN A 145 -5.12 12.95 -12.36
C GLN A 145 -3.85 12.38 -12.98
N VAL A 146 -2.88 11.94 -12.17
CA VAL A 146 -1.68 11.24 -12.64
C VAL A 146 -2.05 10.02 -13.49
N GLY A 147 -3.02 9.24 -13.04
CA GLY A 147 -3.52 8.08 -13.80
C GLY A 147 -4.06 8.47 -15.18
N ARG A 148 -4.84 9.56 -15.29
CA ARG A 148 -5.34 10.05 -16.58
C ARG A 148 -4.20 10.50 -17.51
N MET A 149 -3.19 11.18 -16.98
CA MET A 149 -2.02 11.62 -17.75
C MET A 149 -1.24 10.42 -18.34
N LEU A 150 -1.25 9.29 -17.65
CA LEU A 150 -0.59 8.06 -18.09
C LEU A 150 -1.50 7.13 -18.91
N GLY A 151 -2.77 7.48 -19.15
CA GLY A 151 -3.73 6.61 -19.83
C GLY A 151 -4.07 5.35 -19.04
N ILE A 152 -4.04 5.40 -17.71
CA ILE A 152 -4.32 4.23 -16.86
C ILE A 152 -5.82 4.12 -16.63
N GLU A 153 -6.45 3.04 -17.08
CA GLU A 153 -7.87 2.76 -16.83
C GLU A 153 -8.17 2.52 -15.35
N THR A 154 -7.25 1.85 -14.65
CA THR A 154 -7.38 1.59 -13.22
C THR A 154 -7.39 2.88 -12.42
N LYS A 155 -8.41 3.05 -11.60
CA LYS A 155 -8.52 4.21 -10.71
C LYS A 155 -7.41 4.22 -9.66
N LEU A 156 -6.35 4.99 -9.91
CA LEU A 156 -5.20 5.07 -8.99
C LEU A 156 -5.61 5.63 -7.62
N THR A 157 -5.15 4.94 -6.59
CA THR A 157 -5.25 5.35 -5.18
C THR A 157 -3.98 4.91 -4.46
N THR A 158 -3.73 5.44 -3.28
CA THR A 158 -2.61 5.02 -2.42
C THR A 158 -2.60 3.51 -2.15
N TYR A 159 -3.77 2.86 -2.17
CA TYR A 159 -3.91 1.43 -1.94
C TYR A 159 -3.50 0.58 -3.15
N VAL A 160 -3.61 1.11 -4.36
CA VAL A 160 -3.20 0.45 -5.61
C VAL A 160 -1.69 0.17 -5.62
N ALA A 161 -0.87 1.04 -5.02
CA ALA A 161 0.58 0.81 -4.92
C ALA A 161 0.91 -0.51 -4.21
N ARG A 162 0.20 -0.79 -3.11
CA ARG A 162 0.36 -2.03 -2.34
C ARG A 162 -0.06 -3.26 -3.14
N HIS A 163 -1.18 -3.18 -3.87
CA HIS A 163 -1.60 -4.24 -4.78
C HIS A 163 -0.59 -4.48 -5.90
N SER A 164 -0.06 -3.39 -6.46
CA SER A 164 0.93 -3.47 -7.54
C SER A 164 2.21 -4.14 -7.05
N TRP A 165 2.72 -3.77 -5.88
CA TRP A 165 3.90 -4.44 -5.32
C TRP A 165 3.66 -5.94 -5.10
N ALA A 166 2.57 -6.30 -4.44
CA ALA A 166 2.25 -7.70 -4.16
C ALA A 166 2.11 -8.54 -5.44
N THR A 167 1.44 -7.97 -6.46
CA THR A 167 1.27 -8.63 -7.76
C THR A 167 2.60 -8.79 -8.49
N GLN A 168 3.47 -7.75 -8.49
CA GLN A 168 4.78 -7.81 -9.13
C GLN A 168 5.71 -8.79 -8.38
N ALA A 169 5.71 -8.79 -7.06
CA ALA A 169 6.47 -9.76 -6.25
C ALA A 169 6.07 -11.20 -6.59
N ARG A 170 4.78 -11.46 -6.71
CA ARG A 170 4.29 -12.78 -7.12
C ARG A 170 4.71 -13.15 -8.55
N ARG A 171 4.62 -12.20 -9.50
CA ARG A 171 5.04 -12.41 -10.89
C ARG A 171 6.54 -12.65 -11.02
N SER A 172 7.35 -12.14 -10.10
CA SER A 172 8.79 -12.45 -10.02
C SER A 172 9.12 -13.74 -9.26
N GLY A 173 8.12 -14.56 -8.94
CA GLY A 173 8.32 -15.88 -8.31
C GLY A 173 8.49 -15.84 -6.79
N ALA A 174 8.28 -14.70 -6.12
CA ALA A 174 8.40 -14.63 -4.67
C ALA A 174 7.38 -15.56 -3.97
N PRO A 175 7.80 -16.38 -3.00
CA PRO A 175 6.90 -17.23 -2.22
C PRO A 175 5.82 -16.43 -1.50
N MET A 176 4.64 -17.03 -1.31
CA MET A 176 3.52 -16.38 -0.63
C MET A 176 3.88 -15.90 0.78
N ALA A 177 4.63 -16.70 1.53
CA ALA A 177 5.12 -16.36 2.86
C ALA A 177 5.94 -15.05 2.84
N VAL A 178 6.88 -14.92 1.88
CA VAL A 178 7.72 -13.73 1.71
C VAL A 178 6.89 -12.50 1.37
N ILE A 179 5.88 -12.65 0.49
CA ILE A 179 4.97 -11.55 0.16
C ILE A 179 4.14 -11.15 1.38
N SER A 180 3.64 -12.12 2.12
CA SER A 180 2.83 -11.91 3.34
C SER A 180 3.62 -11.15 4.41
N GLU A 181 4.85 -11.59 4.67
CA GLU A 181 5.78 -10.95 5.60
C GLU A 181 6.12 -9.53 5.14
N GLY A 182 6.51 -9.36 3.86
CA GLY A 182 6.83 -8.05 3.29
C GLY A 182 5.67 -7.05 3.36
N LEU A 183 4.44 -7.54 3.27
CA LEU A 183 3.23 -6.74 3.48
C LEU A 183 2.89 -6.52 4.97
N GLY A 184 3.51 -7.23 5.89
CA GLY A 184 3.14 -7.22 7.31
C GLY A 184 1.73 -7.73 7.55
N HIS A 185 1.33 -8.82 6.89
CA HIS A 185 0.08 -9.52 7.18
C HIS A 185 0.28 -10.51 8.32
N THR A 186 -0.73 -10.68 9.15
CA THR A 186 -0.72 -11.66 10.27
C THR A 186 -1.00 -13.09 9.80
N SER A 187 -1.50 -13.26 8.57
CA SER A 187 -1.75 -14.58 7.97
C SER A 187 -1.59 -14.53 6.45
N GLU A 188 -1.14 -15.63 5.87
CA GLU A 188 -1.06 -15.80 4.41
C GLU A 188 -2.44 -15.78 3.74
N GLU A 189 -3.49 -16.19 4.44
CA GLU A 189 -4.86 -16.13 3.92
C GLU A 189 -5.26 -14.71 3.52
N THR A 190 -4.88 -13.71 4.32
CA THR A 190 -5.08 -12.30 3.96
C THR A 190 -4.34 -11.96 2.65
N THR A 191 -3.14 -12.52 2.44
CA THR A 191 -2.36 -12.30 1.22
C THR A 191 -2.96 -13.02 0.03
N ARG A 192 -3.48 -14.22 0.23
CA ARG A 192 -4.15 -15.02 -0.81
C ARG A 192 -5.37 -14.33 -1.38
N ILE A 193 -6.20 -13.71 -0.54
CA ILE A 193 -7.35 -12.89 -0.97
C ILE A 193 -6.90 -11.68 -1.81
N TYR A 194 -5.72 -11.15 -1.51
CA TYR A 194 -5.12 -10.02 -2.20
C TYR A 194 -4.56 -10.36 -3.57
N LEU A 195 -3.98 -11.55 -3.68
CA LEU A 195 -3.32 -12.03 -4.89
C LEU A 195 -4.29 -12.92 -5.66
N GLN A 196 -4.67 -12.47 -6.84
CA GLN A 196 -5.52 -13.22 -7.76
C GLN A 196 -4.87 -14.55 -8.19
N LYS A 197 -5.69 -15.47 -8.75
CA LYS A 197 -5.22 -16.65 -9.46
C LYS A 197 -4.11 -16.27 -10.45
N PHE A 198 -3.16 -17.16 -10.68
CA PHE A 198 -2.15 -16.99 -11.71
C PHE A 198 -2.82 -16.75 -13.07
N ASP A 199 -2.27 -15.85 -13.88
CA ASP A 199 -2.64 -15.78 -15.28
C ASP A 199 -2.30 -17.13 -15.95
N GLN A 200 -3.15 -17.61 -16.86
CA GLN A 200 -2.94 -18.90 -17.56
C GLN A 200 -1.55 -18.97 -18.18
N SER A 201 -1.06 -17.85 -18.75
CA SER A 201 0.28 -17.75 -19.35
C SER A 201 1.44 -18.07 -18.38
N ILE A 202 1.25 -17.88 -17.07
CA ILE A 202 2.28 -18.22 -16.06
C ILE A 202 2.25 -19.72 -15.81
N LEU A 203 1.06 -20.31 -15.75
CA LEU A 203 0.89 -21.76 -15.61
C LEU A 203 1.46 -22.49 -16.81
N ASP A 204 1.20 -21.96 -18.02
CA ASP A 204 1.71 -22.53 -19.27
C ASP A 204 3.25 -22.49 -19.33
N LYS A 205 3.88 -21.37 -18.95
CA LYS A 205 5.35 -21.27 -18.83
C LYS A 205 5.96 -22.25 -17.86
N VAL A 206 5.35 -22.42 -16.70
CA VAL A 206 5.82 -23.44 -15.73
C VAL A 206 5.72 -24.84 -16.33
N ASN A 207 4.63 -25.13 -17.05
CA ASN A 207 4.44 -26.41 -17.70
C ASN A 207 5.44 -26.63 -18.84
N GLU A 208 5.74 -25.60 -19.66
CA GLU A 208 6.80 -25.63 -20.67
C GLU A 208 8.16 -25.98 -20.05
N GLN A 209 8.57 -25.26 -18.98
CA GLN A 209 9.83 -25.52 -18.28
C GLN A 209 9.92 -26.93 -17.70
N LEU A 210 8.84 -27.50 -17.24
CA LEU A 210 8.78 -28.88 -16.73
C LEU A 210 8.74 -29.92 -17.85
N SER A 211 8.39 -29.53 -19.08
CA SER A 211 8.33 -30.42 -20.24
C SER A 211 9.65 -30.52 -20.99
N GLU A 212 10.66 -29.68 -20.65
CA GLU A 212 12.02 -29.67 -21.22
C GLU A 212 12.95 -30.68 -20.52
N LEU A 213 12.44 -31.74 -19.89
CA LEU A 213 13.17 -32.80 -19.19
C LEU A 213 13.74 -33.84 -20.16
#